data_089fdee2a7f44f30bb100a2e790b01f9
#
_entry.id   089fdee2a7f44f30bb100a2e790b01f9
#
_cell.length_a   1.000
_cell.length_b   1.000
_cell.length_c   1.000
_cell.angle_alpha   90.00
_cell.angle_beta   90.00
_cell.angle_gamma   90.00
#
_symmetry.space_group_name_H-M   'P 1'
#
loop_
_entity.id
_entity.type
_entity.pdbx_description
1 polymer ?
#
loop_
_entity_poly.entity_id
_entity_poly.type
_entity_poly.pdbx_seq_one_letter_code
_entity_poly.pdbx_strand_id
1 'polypeptide(L)' 'MKAYGFTMKRDNVTIETFVYSEHGKDIENRFPEWKVLDIKEIPDPVSQNNAGKKKEKN' A
#
# COMPACT_ATOMS: atom_id res chain seq x y z
N MET A 1 8.28 8.94 4.21
CA MET A 1 7.49 8.28 3.17
C MET A 1 6.12 7.94 3.66
N LYS A 2 5.19 7.90 2.77
CA LYS A 2 3.81 7.56 3.11
C LYS A 2 3.47 6.19 2.62
N ALA A 3 2.50 5.57 3.25
CA ALA A 3 2.01 4.27 2.80
C ALA A 3 0.74 4.49 1.98
N TYR A 4 0.65 3.81 0.86
CA TYR A 4 -0.52 3.89 0.00
C TYR A 4 -1.05 2.49 -0.25
N GLY A 5 -2.34 2.32 0.03
CA GLY A 5 -3.02 1.07 -0.29
C GLY A 5 -3.63 1.20 -1.66
N PHE A 6 -3.57 0.17 -2.44
CA PHE A 6 -4.13 0.22 -3.78
C PHE A 6 -4.53 -1.15 -4.28
N THR A 7 -5.39 -1.14 -5.28
CA THR A 7 -5.85 -2.35 -5.94
C THR A 7 -5.34 -2.31 -7.37
N MET A 8 -4.79 -3.38 -7.85
CA MET A 8 -4.36 -3.43 -9.24
C MET A 8 -4.84 -4.71 -9.89
N LYS A 9 -5.01 -4.64 -11.19
CA LYS A 9 -5.58 -5.73 -11.95
C LYS A 9 -4.75 -6.02 -13.19
N ARG A 10 -4.61 -7.28 -13.50
CA ARG A 10 -3.94 -7.70 -14.72
C ARG A 10 -4.65 -8.96 -15.19
N ASP A 11 -5.21 -8.92 -16.40
CA ASP A 11 -6.00 -10.04 -16.94
C ASP A 11 -7.12 -10.38 -15.96
N ASN A 12 -7.12 -11.57 -15.42
CA ASN A 12 -8.16 -12.00 -14.50
C ASN A 12 -7.70 -11.96 -13.05
N VAL A 13 -6.55 -11.36 -12.80
CA VAL A 13 -5.99 -11.33 -11.46
C VAL A 13 -6.15 -9.94 -10.86
N THR A 14 -6.68 -9.88 -9.66
CA THR A 14 -6.83 -8.63 -8.93
C THR A 14 -6.15 -8.80 -7.58
N ILE A 15 -5.31 -7.86 -7.23
CA ILE A 15 -4.62 -7.90 -5.94
C ILE A 15 -4.76 -6.58 -5.22
N GLU A 16 -4.81 -6.68 -3.89
CA GLU A 16 -4.79 -5.50 -3.04
C GLU A 16 -3.51 -5.57 -2.23
N THR A 17 -2.77 -4.47 -2.23
CA THR A 17 -1.51 -4.44 -1.49
C THR A 17 -1.20 -3.01 -1.11
N PHE A 18 -0.04 -2.77 -0.56
CA PHE A 18 0.39 -1.42 -0.24
C PHE A 18 1.87 -1.24 -0.53
N VAL A 19 2.27 0.01 -0.72
CA VAL A 19 3.68 0.34 -0.89
C VAL A 19 3.97 1.64 -0.18
N TYR A 20 5.23 1.88 0.10
CA TYR A 20 5.68 3.15 0.64
C TYR A 20 6.16 4.01 -0.53
N SER A 21 5.70 5.24 -0.58
CA SER A 21 6.08 6.14 -1.65
C SER A 21 5.96 7.58 -1.18
N GLU A 22 6.65 8.47 -1.85
CA GLU A 22 6.52 9.90 -1.56
C GLU A 22 5.24 10.45 -2.16
N HIS A 23 4.83 9.91 -3.29
CA HIS A 23 3.65 10.40 -4.00
C HIS A 23 2.86 9.23 -4.54
N GLY A 24 1.54 9.30 -4.38
CA GLY A 24 0.68 8.23 -4.88
C GLY A 24 0.79 8.01 -6.38
N LYS A 25 1.10 9.07 -7.13
CA LYS A 25 1.20 8.94 -8.57
C LYS A 25 2.32 8.01 -9.01
N ASP A 26 3.34 7.87 -8.20
CA ASP A 26 4.47 7.03 -8.56
C ASP A 26 4.10 5.56 -8.61
N ILE A 27 3.02 5.19 -7.95
CA ILE A 27 2.63 3.79 -7.88
C ILE A 27 2.30 3.24 -9.25
N GLU A 28 1.62 4.02 -10.06
CA GLU A 28 1.27 3.56 -11.40
C GLU A 28 2.52 3.31 -12.23
N ASN A 29 3.56 4.08 -12.03
CA ASN A 29 4.79 3.93 -12.77
C ASN A 29 5.58 2.71 -12.33
N ARG A 30 5.36 2.25 -11.13
CA ARG A 30 6.07 1.08 -10.63
C ARG A 30 5.51 -0.22 -11.18
N PHE A 31 4.25 -0.21 -11.57
CA PHE A 31 3.59 -1.41 -12.06
C PHE A 31 2.98 -1.16 -13.44
N PRO A 32 3.84 -0.96 -14.44
CA PRO A 32 3.33 -0.60 -15.77
C PRO A 32 2.51 -1.68 -16.44
N GLU A 33 2.67 -2.92 -16.02
CA GLU A 33 1.92 -4.02 -16.62
C GLU A 33 0.58 -4.23 -15.94
N TRP A 34 0.30 -3.49 -14.89
CA TRP A 34 -0.93 -3.64 -14.14
C TRP A 34 -1.76 -2.39 -14.27
N LYS A 35 -3.06 -2.57 -14.17
CA LYS A 35 -3.97 -1.42 -14.15
C LYS A 35 -4.24 -1.11 -12.70
N VAL A 36 -3.80 0.04 -12.24
CA VAL A 36 -4.01 0.47 -10.87
C VAL A 36 -5.38 1.11 -10.78
N LEU A 37 -6.25 0.55 -9.96
CA LEU A 37 -7.64 0.97 -9.92
C LEU A 37 -7.95 1.97 -8.83
N ASP A 38 -7.32 1.82 -7.69
CA ASP A 38 -7.71 2.58 -6.53
C ASP A 38 -6.49 2.83 -5.68
N ILE A 39 -6.20 4.07 -5.38
CA ILE A 39 -5.04 4.41 -4.58
C ILE A 39 -5.46 5.36 -3.49
N LYS A 40 -5.08 5.09 -2.25
CA LYS A 40 -5.34 6.04 -1.18
C LYS A 40 -4.27 5.93 -0.13
N GLU A 41 -4.01 7.04 0.52
CA GLU A 41 -3.05 7.06 1.60
C GLU A 41 -3.64 6.33 2.80
N ILE A 42 -2.83 5.48 3.43
CA ILE A 42 -3.26 4.75 4.60
C ILE A 42 -2.28 4.98 5.72
N PRO A 43 -2.65 4.71 6.96
CA PRO A 43 -1.69 4.80 8.05
C PRO A 43 -0.57 3.80 7.83
N ASP A 44 0.61 4.10 8.32
CA ASP A 44 1.75 3.22 8.17
C ASP A 44 1.45 1.88 8.85
N PRO A 45 1.26 0.81 8.11
CA PRO A 45 0.86 -0.46 8.72
C PRO A 45 1.91 -1.06 9.62
N VAL A 46 3.16 -0.82 9.30
CA VAL A 46 4.22 -1.38 10.13
C VAL A 46 4.32 -0.65 11.45
N SER A 47 4.29 0.66 11.42
CA SER A 47 4.31 1.43 12.65
C SER A 47 3.10 1.15 13.50
N GLN A 48 1.94 1.03 12.88
CA GLN A 48 0.75 0.73 13.62
C GLN A 48 0.82 -0.60 14.28
N ASN A 49 1.35 -1.59 13.60
CA ASN A 49 1.49 -2.90 14.19
C ASN A 49 2.43 -2.89 15.35
N ASN A 50 3.52 -2.17 15.24
CA ASN A 50 4.44 -2.08 16.35
C ASN A 50 3.81 -1.43 17.53
N ALA A 51 3.08 -0.40 17.33
CA ALA A 51 2.41 0.27 18.42
C ALA A 51 1.42 -0.66 19.09
N GLY A 52 0.70 -1.40 18.31
CA GLY A 52 -0.25 -2.33 18.86
C GLY A 52 0.39 -3.43 19.62
N LYS A 53 1.53 -3.92 19.15
CA LYS A 53 2.15 -4.95 19.83
C LYS A 53 2.72 -4.53 21.05
N LYS A 54 3.23 -3.41 21.10
CA LYS A 54 3.81 -2.98 22.22
C LYS A 54 2.98 -2.97 23.29
N LYS A 55 1.89 -2.90 23.13
CA LYS A 55 1.08 -2.92 24.11
C LYS A 55 1.12 -4.08 24.68
N GLU A 56 1.65 -4.86 24.21
CA GLU A 56 1.76 -5.97 24.70
C GLU A 56 2.84 -6.31 25.03
N LYS A 57 3.68 -6.03 24.88
CA LYS A 57 4.70 -6.11 25.11
C LYS A 57 5.19 -5.68 25.65
N ASN A 58 4.82 -5.39 25.73
CA ASN A 58 5.19 -4.87 26.05
C ASN A 58 5.42 -4.73 26.42
#